data_44381c3cc95d2879fe4e18398ae990fa
#
_entry.id   44381c3cc95d2879fe4e18398ae990fa
#
_cell.length_a   1.000
_cell.length_b   1.000
_cell.length_c   1.000
_cell.angle_alpha   90.00
_cell.angle_beta   90.00
_cell.angle_gamma   90.00
#
_symmetry.space_group_name_H-M   'P 1'
#
loop_
_entity.id
_entity.type
_entity.pdbx_description
1 polymer ?
#
loop_
_entity_poly.entity_id
_entity_poly.type
_entity_poly.pdbx_seq_one_letter_code
_entity_poly.pdbx_strand_id
1 'polypeptide(L)'
;MKYLERVGLMAHKDKFPGQLSGGQQQRVAIARALSMDPIVMLFDEPTSALDPEMVGEVLDVMVDLANEGMTMMCVTHEMGFARKVGSRVIFMDVGGKILEDCTTDEFFSHPENRQPRTKDFLNKILQH
;
A
#
# COMPACT_ATOMS: atom_id res chain seq x y z
N MET A 1 2.38 15.05 17.29
CA MET A 1 3.71 14.47 17.46
C MET A 1 3.70 12.93 17.48
N LYS A 2 2.67 12.35 18.08
CA LYS A 2 2.50 10.90 18.12
C LYS A 2 2.63 10.22 16.74
N TYR A 3 1.99 10.78 15.72
CA TYR A 3 2.00 10.17 14.38
C TYR A 3 3.32 10.39 13.65
N LEU A 4 4.03 11.48 13.93
CA LEU A 4 5.36 11.68 13.37
C LEU A 4 6.36 10.69 13.94
N GLU A 5 6.25 10.35 15.22
CA GLU A 5 7.07 9.29 15.82
C GLU A 5 6.84 7.95 15.13
N ARG A 6 5.58 7.60 14.92
CA ARG A 6 5.21 6.33 14.30
C ARG A 6 5.74 6.19 12.89
N VAL A 7 5.81 7.28 12.13
CA VAL A 7 6.34 7.24 10.76
C VAL A 7 7.84 7.53 10.70
N GLY A 8 8.50 7.68 11.87
CA GLY A 8 9.95 7.85 11.93
C GLY A 8 10.45 9.22 11.50
N LEU A 9 9.64 10.26 11.67
CA LEU A 9 9.96 11.60 11.18
C LEU A 9 10.17 12.65 12.25
N MET A 10 10.30 12.26 13.51
CA MET A 10 10.50 13.24 14.59
C MET A 10 11.71 14.15 14.35
N ALA A 11 12.80 13.59 13.84
CA ALA A 11 14.02 14.36 13.56
C ALA A 11 13.83 15.37 12.43
N HIS A 12 12.75 15.26 11.65
CA HIS A 12 12.50 16.12 10.49
C HIS A 12 11.29 17.04 10.66
N LYS A 13 10.68 17.07 11.82
CA LYS A 13 9.41 17.79 12.06
C LYS A 13 9.50 19.30 11.76
N ASP A 14 10.68 19.87 11.89
CA ASP A 14 10.89 21.30 11.68
C ASP A 14 11.32 21.65 10.26
N LYS A 15 11.44 20.66 9.38
CA LYS A 15 11.81 20.88 7.99
C LYS A 15 10.59 21.23 7.14
N PHE A 16 10.80 22.10 6.15
CA PHE A 16 9.78 22.37 5.14
C PHE A 16 9.64 21.18 4.21
N PRO A 17 8.43 20.95 3.62
CA PRO A 17 8.21 19.81 2.73
C PRO A 17 9.25 19.67 1.61
N GLY A 18 9.75 20.78 1.05
CA GLY A 18 10.75 20.74 0.00
C GLY A 18 12.13 20.25 0.42
N GLN A 19 12.37 20.13 1.74
CA GLN A 19 13.62 19.65 2.30
C GLN A 19 13.60 18.14 2.57
N LEU A 20 12.48 17.48 2.32
CA LEU A 20 12.29 16.07 2.60
C LEU A 20 12.40 15.25 1.32
N SER A 21 12.88 14.00 1.45
CA SER A 21 12.83 13.05 0.35
C SER A 21 11.38 12.72 -0.03
N GLY A 22 11.18 12.11 -1.20
CA GLY A 22 9.84 11.67 -1.62
C GLY A 22 9.18 10.72 -0.62
N GLY A 23 9.95 9.77 -0.08
CA GLY A 23 9.44 8.84 0.94
C GLY A 23 9.10 9.54 2.24
N GLN A 24 9.91 10.52 2.66
CA GLN A 24 9.64 11.31 3.86
C GLN A 24 8.39 12.17 3.67
N GLN A 25 8.23 12.78 2.51
CA GLN A 25 7.03 13.55 2.19
C GLN A 25 5.78 12.69 2.25
N GLN A 26 5.87 11.46 1.74
CA GLN A 26 4.75 10.52 1.76
C GLN A 26 4.40 10.12 3.20
N ARG A 27 5.41 9.88 4.04
CA ARG A 27 5.17 9.55 5.44
C ARG A 27 4.56 10.72 6.23
N VAL A 28 4.96 11.95 5.91
CA VAL A 28 4.34 13.15 6.49
C VAL A 28 2.86 13.24 6.09
N ALA A 29 2.57 12.96 4.82
CA ALA A 29 1.18 12.97 4.35
C ALA A 29 0.33 11.92 5.10
N ILE A 30 0.87 10.73 5.34
CA ILE A 30 0.20 9.70 6.13
C ILE A 30 -0.04 10.19 7.56
N ALA A 31 0.96 10.80 8.19
CA ALA A 31 0.82 11.31 9.55
C ALA A 31 -0.25 12.40 9.64
N ARG A 32 -0.31 13.28 8.64
CA ARG A 32 -1.35 14.33 8.60
C ARG A 32 -2.75 13.72 8.49
N ALA A 33 -2.90 12.71 7.64
CA ALA A 33 -4.18 12.02 7.50
C ALA A 33 -4.59 11.35 8.82
N LEU A 34 -3.65 10.69 9.48
CA LEU A 34 -3.90 10.02 10.76
C LEU A 34 -4.28 10.99 11.88
N SER A 35 -3.76 12.23 11.84
CA SER A 35 -4.07 13.24 12.87
C SER A 35 -5.55 13.64 12.85
N MET A 36 -6.27 13.32 11.79
CA MET A 36 -7.71 13.57 11.68
C MET A 36 -8.56 12.44 12.29
N ASP A 37 -7.93 11.42 12.88
CA ASP A 37 -8.60 10.25 13.48
C ASP A 37 -9.58 9.59 12.48
N PRO A 38 -9.10 9.16 11.29
CA PRO A 38 -10.00 8.63 10.28
C PRO A 38 -10.54 7.26 10.64
N ILE A 39 -11.74 6.96 10.16
CA ILE A 39 -12.34 5.62 10.26
C ILE A 39 -11.71 4.70 9.21
N VAL A 40 -11.42 5.25 8.03
CA VAL A 40 -10.79 4.50 6.94
C VAL A 40 -9.72 5.37 6.28
N MET A 41 -8.62 4.73 5.87
CA MET A 41 -7.55 5.37 5.11
C MET A 41 -7.57 4.89 3.67
N LEU A 42 -7.46 5.83 2.73
CA LEU A 42 -7.42 5.53 1.30
C LEU A 42 -6.03 5.86 0.78
N PHE A 43 -5.40 4.88 0.12
CA PHE A 43 -4.07 5.04 -0.49
C PHE A 43 -4.19 4.77 -1.98
N ASP A 44 -3.78 5.74 -2.79
CA ASP A 44 -3.80 5.59 -4.25
C ASP A 44 -2.35 5.55 -4.77
N GLU A 45 -1.85 4.35 -5.00
CA GLU A 45 -0.50 4.08 -5.47
C GLU A 45 0.56 4.86 -4.68
N PRO A 46 0.63 4.67 -3.35
CA PRO A 46 1.45 5.52 -2.49
C PRO A 46 2.95 5.43 -2.74
N THR A 47 3.40 4.40 -3.47
CA THR A 47 4.83 4.20 -3.75
C THR A 47 5.20 4.40 -5.22
N SER A 48 4.25 4.72 -6.09
CA SER A 48 4.47 4.74 -7.53
C SER A 48 5.49 5.78 -8.01
N ALA A 49 5.61 6.90 -7.29
CA ALA A 49 6.52 7.97 -7.65
C ALA A 49 7.82 7.96 -6.83
N LEU A 50 8.07 6.90 -6.06
CA LEU A 50 9.22 6.81 -5.17
C LEU A 50 10.34 5.97 -5.78
N ASP A 51 11.59 6.31 -5.43
CA ASP A 51 12.73 5.45 -5.73
C ASP A 51 12.60 4.13 -4.97
N PRO A 52 13.11 3.02 -5.53
CA PRO A 52 13.01 1.71 -4.86
C PRO A 52 13.52 1.70 -3.42
N GLU A 53 14.52 2.52 -3.12
CA GLU A 53 15.08 2.63 -1.77
C GLU A 53 14.08 3.17 -0.75
N MET A 54 13.13 3.97 -1.20
CA MET A 54 12.15 4.63 -0.33
C MET A 54 10.84 3.85 -0.21
N VAL A 55 10.59 2.95 -1.16
CA VAL A 55 9.34 2.17 -1.19
C VAL A 55 9.17 1.36 0.08
N GLY A 56 10.23 0.67 0.52
CA GLY A 56 10.18 -0.17 1.72
C GLY A 56 9.79 0.60 2.98
N GLU A 57 10.32 1.82 3.13
CA GLU A 57 10.02 2.63 4.32
C GLU A 57 8.55 3.01 4.39
N VAL A 58 7.96 3.38 3.26
CA VAL A 58 6.54 3.74 3.20
C VAL A 58 5.66 2.51 3.42
N LEU A 59 6.01 1.38 2.80
CA LEU A 59 5.26 0.14 2.98
C LEU A 59 5.31 -0.36 4.42
N ASP A 60 6.46 -0.20 5.10
CA ASP A 60 6.58 -0.60 6.51
C ASP A 60 5.61 0.18 7.40
N VAL A 61 5.46 1.48 7.16
CA VAL A 61 4.47 2.28 7.89
C VAL A 61 3.06 1.75 7.65
N MET A 62 2.74 1.42 6.40
CA MET A 62 1.41 0.89 6.05
C MET A 62 1.16 -0.48 6.66
N VAL A 63 2.19 -1.34 6.72
CA VAL A 63 2.10 -2.64 7.39
C VAL A 63 1.80 -2.46 8.88
N ASP A 64 2.49 -1.54 9.54
CA ASP A 64 2.25 -1.26 10.95
C ASP A 64 0.81 -0.80 11.19
N LEU A 65 0.29 0.09 10.34
CA LEU A 65 -1.09 0.55 10.45
C LEU A 65 -2.09 -0.60 10.28
N ALA A 66 -1.83 -1.48 9.31
CA ALA A 66 -2.68 -2.65 9.08
C ALA A 66 -2.68 -3.57 10.30
N ASN A 67 -1.51 -3.81 10.90
CA ASN A 67 -1.38 -4.65 12.08
C ASN A 67 -2.07 -4.06 13.31
N GLU A 68 -2.25 -2.76 13.36
CA GLU A 68 -2.98 -2.09 14.43
C GLU A 68 -4.50 -2.10 14.21
N GLY A 69 -4.97 -2.68 13.11
CA GLY A 69 -6.39 -2.78 12.83
C GLY A 69 -6.99 -1.61 12.08
N MET A 70 -6.17 -0.72 11.51
CA MET A 70 -6.68 0.37 10.69
C MET A 70 -7.35 -0.17 9.44
N THR A 71 -8.57 0.27 9.18
CA THR A 71 -9.28 -0.09 7.95
C THR A 71 -8.69 0.74 6.80
N MET A 72 -8.23 0.04 5.75
CA MET A 72 -7.55 0.69 4.62
C MET A 72 -8.05 0.13 3.31
N MET A 73 -8.13 1.01 2.30
CA MET A 73 -8.28 0.61 0.90
C MET A 73 -7.05 1.14 0.16
N CYS A 74 -6.35 0.26 -0.54
CA CYS A 74 -5.10 0.61 -1.19
C CYS A 74 -5.10 0.18 -2.65
N VAL A 75 -4.88 1.15 -3.55
CA VAL A 75 -4.60 0.85 -4.97
C VAL A 75 -3.09 0.74 -5.10
N THR A 76 -2.60 -0.43 -5.50
CA THR A 76 -1.16 -0.68 -5.51
C THR A 76 -0.74 -1.70 -6.56
N HIS A 77 0.49 -1.59 -7.02
CA HIS A 77 1.17 -2.61 -7.82
C HIS A 77 2.15 -3.43 -6.96
N GLU A 78 2.22 -3.14 -5.67
CA GLU A 78 3.13 -3.82 -4.74
C GLU A 78 2.49 -5.11 -4.25
N MET A 79 2.73 -6.19 -4.98
CA MET A 79 2.06 -7.48 -4.71
C MET A 79 2.53 -8.14 -3.42
N GLY A 80 3.80 -7.97 -3.07
CA GLY A 80 4.31 -8.47 -1.78
C GLY A 80 3.58 -7.85 -0.59
N PHE A 81 3.33 -6.54 -0.66
CA PHE A 81 2.57 -5.83 0.36
C PHE A 81 1.12 -6.32 0.39
N ALA A 82 0.46 -6.40 -0.78
CA ALA A 82 -0.92 -6.86 -0.86
C ALA A 82 -1.09 -8.26 -0.27
N ARG A 83 -0.16 -9.17 -0.59
CA ARG A 83 -0.18 -10.53 -0.07
C ARG A 83 0.02 -10.59 1.43
N LYS A 84 0.89 -9.75 1.96
CA LYS A 84 1.25 -9.74 3.38
C LYS A 84 0.14 -9.21 4.27
N VAL A 85 -0.53 -8.12 3.86
CA VAL A 85 -1.46 -7.41 4.74
C VAL A 85 -2.89 -7.37 4.25
N GLY A 86 -3.14 -7.63 2.97
CA GLY A 86 -4.48 -7.56 2.43
C GLY A 86 -5.35 -8.70 2.92
N SER A 87 -6.60 -8.40 3.23
CA SER A 87 -7.60 -9.41 3.55
C SER A 87 -8.48 -9.73 2.36
N ARG A 88 -8.69 -8.73 1.49
CA ARG A 88 -9.52 -8.83 0.29
C ARG A 88 -8.77 -8.19 -0.88
N VAL A 89 -8.82 -8.84 -2.03
CA VAL A 89 -8.20 -8.36 -3.25
C VAL A 89 -9.27 -8.12 -4.31
N ILE A 90 -9.19 -6.95 -4.94
CA ILE A 90 -10.02 -6.61 -6.09
C ILE A 90 -9.07 -6.36 -7.25
N PHE A 91 -9.12 -7.25 -8.26
CA PHE A 91 -8.26 -7.12 -9.43
C PHE A 91 -9.06 -6.47 -10.57
N MET A 92 -8.50 -5.38 -11.11
CA MET A 92 -9.18 -4.59 -12.13
C MET A 92 -8.42 -4.63 -13.44
N ASP A 93 -9.16 -4.71 -14.54
CA ASP A 93 -8.61 -4.64 -15.89
C ASP A 93 -8.72 -3.21 -16.44
N VAL A 94 -8.14 -3.03 -17.60
CA VAL A 94 -8.20 -1.77 -18.34
C VAL A 94 -9.67 -1.32 -18.49
N GLY A 95 -9.92 -0.04 -18.27
CA GLY A 95 -11.27 0.50 -18.31
C GLY A 95 -12.06 0.36 -17.01
N GLY A 96 -11.41 -0.10 -15.94
CA GLY A 96 -12.03 -0.18 -14.63
C GLY A 96 -12.92 -1.40 -14.41
N LYS A 97 -12.83 -2.40 -15.27
CA LYS A 97 -13.62 -3.63 -15.14
C LYS A 97 -13.04 -4.50 -14.01
N ILE A 98 -13.89 -4.91 -13.08
CA ILE A 98 -13.51 -5.81 -12.00
C ILE A 98 -13.48 -7.24 -12.51
N LEU A 99 -12.32 -7.88 -12.46
CA LEU A 99 -12.14 -9.27 -12.87
C LEU A 99 -12.22 -10.25 -11.70
N GLU A 100 -11.67 -9.86 -10.55
CA GLU A 100 -11.66 -10.70 -9.34
C GLU A 100 -12.05 -9.85 -8.15
N ASP A 101 -12.76 -10.48 -7.23
CA ASP A 101 -13.10 -9.90 -5.93
C ASP A 101 -13.17 -11.06 -4.96
N CYS A 102 -12.07 -11.30 -4.25
CA CYS A 102 -11.94 -12.50 -3.43
C CYS A 102 -10.99 -12.25 -2.26
N THR A 103 -10.82 -13.25 -1.41
CA THR A 103 -9.86 -13.17 -0.32
C THR A 103 -8.43 -13.17 -0.88
N THR A 104 -7.49 -12.64 -0.09
CA THR A 104 -6.07 -12.64 -0.47
C THR A 104 -5.57 -14.07 -0.69
N ASP A 105 -5.97 -14.99 0.17
CA ASP A 105 -5.59 -16.39 0.04
C ASP A 105 -6.07 -17.00 -1.28
N GLU A 106 -7.33 -16.80 -1.63
CA GLU A 106 -7.87 -17.28 -2.90
C GLU A 106 -7.15 -16.68 -4.10
N PHE A 107 -6.85 -15.38 -4.03
CA PHE A 107 -6.20 -14.69 -5.14
C PHE A 107 -4.79 -15.23 -5.42
N PHE A 108 -3.96 -15.34 -4.38
CA PHE A 108 -2.55 -15.70 -4.53
C PHE A 108 -2.27 -17.20 -4.46
N SER A 109 -3.05 -17.94 -3.68
CA SER A 109 -2.80 -19.36 -3.44
C SER A 109 -3.57 -20.30 -4.36
N HIS A 110 -4.60 -19.79 -5.03
CA HIS A 110 -5.43 -20.58 -5.94
C HIS A 110 -5.55 -19.95 -7.33
N PRO A 111 -4.41 -19.77 -8.02
CA PRO A 111 -4.42 -19.15 -9.35
C PRO A 111 -5.22 -19.95 -10.38
N GLU A 112 -5.37 -21.26 -10.18
CA GLU A 112 -6.13 -22.14 -11.07
C GLU A 112 -7.60 -21.76 -11.16
N ASN A 113 -8.12 -21.08 -10.15
CA ASN A 113 -9.52 -20.65 -10.09
C ASN A 113 -9.75 -19.23 -10.61
N ARG A 114 -8.68 -18.55 -11.10
CA ARG A 114 -8.78 -17.17 -11.57
C ARG A 114 -9.10 -17.12 -13.05
N GLN A 115 -9.57 -15.95 -13.49
CA GLN A 115 -9.81 -15.71 -14.92
C GLN A 115 -8.49 -15.72 -15.70
N PRO A 116 -8.51 -16.00 -17.02
CA PRO A 116 -7.27 -16.08 -17.81
C PRO A 116 -6.39 -14.84 -17.71
N ARG A 117 -6.97 -13.64 -17.73
CA ARG A 117 -6.23 -12.39 -17.61
C ARG A 117 -5.53 -12.28 -16.26
N THR A 118 -6.20 -12.73 -15.19
CA THR A 118 -5.63 -12.75 -13.85
C THR A 118 -4.49 -13.75 -13.74
N LYS A 119 -4.66 -14.93 -14.36
CA LYS A 119 -3.60 -15.94 -14.39
C LYS A 119 -2.34 -15.43 -15.07
N ASP A 120 -2.48 -14.72 -16.19
CA ASP A 120 -1.34 -14.13 -16.89
C ASP A 120 -0.61 -13.12 -16.00
N PHE A 121 -1.36 -12.28 -15.31
CA PHE A 121 -0.79 -11.30 -14.38
C PHE A 121 -0.01 -11.99 -13.25
N LEU A 122 -0.62 -12.98 -12.61
CA LEU A 122 0.01 -13.71 -11.52
C LEU A 122 1.26 -14.46 -11.98
N ASN A 123 1.24 -15.06 -13.17
CA ASN A 123 2.40 -15.74 -13.72
C ASN A 123 3.58 -14.79 -13.92
N LYS A 124 3.33 -13.57 -14.40
CA LYS A 124 4.38 -12.57 -14.58
C LYS A 124 5.02 -12.16 -13.26
N ILE A 125 4.22 -12.04 -12.22
CA ILE A 125 4.70 -11.67 -10.89
C ILE A 125 5.53 -12.80 -10.28
N LEU A 126 5.07 -14.03 -10.38
CA LEU A 126 5.74 -15.18 -9.77
C LEU A 126 7.05 -15.55 -10.47
N GLN A 127 7.28 -15.08 -11.70
CA GLN A 127 8.53 -15.30 -12.42
C GLN A 127 9.62 -14.29 -12.07
N HIS A 128 9.31 -13.32 -11.28
CA HIS A 128 10.23 -12.29 -10.81
C HIS A 128 10.35 -12.40 -9.27
#